data_41929c3bb48426cc6e0cf59e15af9664
#
_entry.id   41929c3bb48426cc6e0cf59e15af9664
#
_cell.length_a   1.000
_cell.length_b   1.000
_cell.length_c   1.000
_cell.angle_alpha   90.00
_cell.angle_beta   90.00
_cell.angle_gamma   90.00
#
_symmetry.space_group_name_H-M   'P 1'
#
loop_
_entity.id
_entity.type
_entity.pdbx_description
1 polymer ?
#
loop_
_entity_poly.entity_id
_entity_poly.type
_entity_poly.pdbx_seq_one_letter_code
_entity_poly.pdbx_strand_id
1 'polypeptide(L)'
;MRSAALIFARLALGVAFLNGIAERFGLYGKDVGYGNYANFVKYTGQVNAFMPVWSIPFLAGAATVAELVLGVLLVAGVWKRWVALASAALLVMFGTAMAISFGPWSPLDYSVFSAAAAAVLLAVPEKQT
;
A
#
# COMPACT_ATOMS: atom_id res chain seq x y z
N MET A 1 7.85 15.88 20.02
CA MET A 1 8.15 14.45 19.79
C MET A 1 7.03 13.72 19.04
N ARG A 2 5.83 13.74 19.62
CA ARG A 2 4.70 13.05 18.98
C ARG A 2 4.39 13.58 17.56
N SER A 3 4.37 14.90 17.38
CA SER A 3 4.09 15.50 16.08
C SER A 3 5.14 15.10 15.04
N ALA A 4 6.42 15.09 15.42
CA ALA A 4 7.49 14.68 14.51
C ALA A 4 7.35 13.20 14.13
N ALA A 5 7.00 12.35 15.09
CA ALA A 5 6.78 10.92 14.84
C ALA A 5 5.62 10.70 13.87
N LEU A 6 4.52 11.43 14.06
CA LEU A 6 3.36 11.32 13.18
C LEU A 6 3.67 11.79 11.76
N ILE A 7 4.40 12.88 11.63
CA ILE A 7 4.84 13.39 10.31
C ILE A 7 5.73 12.37 9.62
N PHE A 8 6.68 11.80 10.36
CA PHE A 8 7.57 10.78 9.81
C PHE A 8 6.79 9.55 9.32
N ALA A 9 5.86 9.04 10.14
CA ALA A 9 5.06 7.88 9.76
C ALA A 9 4.21 8.16 8.52
N ARG A 10 3.60 9.34 8.48
CA ARG A 10 2.76 9.76 7.34
C ARG A 10 3.56 9.85 6.05
N LEU A 11 4.71 10.51 6.11
CA LEU A 11 5.58 10.66 4.93
C LEU A 11 6.16 9.31 4.49
N ALA A 12 6.55 8.47 5.44
CA ALA A 12 7.08 7.14 5.12
C ALA A 12 6.04 6.29 4.40
N LEU A 13 4.80 6.28 4.88
CA LEU A 13 3.72 5.54 4.21
C LEU A 13 3.41 6.11 2.82
N GLY A 14 3.32 7.44 2.72
CA GLY A 14 3.03 8.09 1.44
C GLY A 14 4.10 7.82 0.41
N VAL A 15 5.37 7.97 0.80
CA VAL A 15 6.50 7.70 -0.08
C VAL A 15 6.54 6.23 -0.49
N ALA A 16 6.24 5.30 0.44
CA ALA A 16 6.19 3.88 0.13
C ALA A 16 5.13 3.58 -0.95
N PHE A 17 3.93 4.16 -0.83
CA PHE A 17 2.90 4.00 -1.85
C PHE A 17 3.34 4.56 -3.20
N LEU A 18 3.91 5.77 -3.20
CA LEU A 18 4.38 6.41 -4.44
C LEU A 18 5.56 5.65 -5.06
N ASN A 19 6.42 5.07 -4.23
CA ASN A 19 7.50 4.22 -4.71
C ASN A 19 6.96 2.99 -5.44
N GLY A 20 5.89 2.39 -4.91
CA GLY A 20 5.22 1.27 -5.58
C GLY A 20 4.71 1.67 -6.96
N ILE A 21 4.18 2.88 -7.11
CA ILE A 21 3.75 3.40 -8.41
C ILE A 21 4.95 3.56 -9.35
N ALA A 22 6.05 4.13 -8.85
CA ALA A 22 7.25 4.31 -9.67
C ALA A 22 7.82 2.98 -10.18
N GLU A 23 7.85 1.96 -9.33
CA GLU A 23 8.32 0.62 -9.71
C GLU A 23 7.40 -0.03 -10.76
N ARG A 24 6.11 0.19 -10.61
CA ARG A 24 5.06 -0.40 -11.45
C ARG A 24 5.11 0.13 -12.88
N PHE A 25 5.52 1.38 -13.04
CA PHE A 25 5.61 2.01 -14.37
C PHE A 25 7.04 2.10 -14.90
N GLY A 26 7.98 1.42 -14.23
CA GLY A 26 9.34 1.31 -14.70
C GLY A 26 10.19 2.58 -14.59
N LEU A 27 9.84 3.48 -13.66
CA LEU A 27 10.58 4.75 -13.51
C LEU A 27 12.02 4.54 -13.03
N TYR A 28 12.28 3.42 -12.36
CA TYR A 28 13.64 3.07 -11.92
C TYR A 28 14.38 2.17 -12.91
N GLY A 29 13.74 1.85 -14.04
CA GLY A 29 14.30 0.95 -15.04
C GLY A 29 13.63 -0.41 -15.02
N LYS A 30 13.83 -1.17 -16.10
CA LYS A 30 13.14 -2.46 -16.31
C LYS A 30 13.53 -3.56 -15.32
N ASP A 31 14.67 -3.41 -14.66
CA ASP A 31 15.19 -4.43 -13.75
C ASP A 31 14.94 -4.12 -12.27
N VAL A 32 14.23 -3.02 -11.97
CA VAL A 32 13.93 -2.60 -10.60
C VAL A 32 12.44 -2.75 -10.34
N GLY A 33 12.08 -3.45 -9.25
CA GLY A 33 10.70 -3.69 -8.90
C GLY A 33 9.99 -4.50 -9.97
N TYR A 34 8.82 -4.05 -10.38
CA TYR A 34 8.05 -4.74 -11.44
C TYR A 34 8.62 -4.49 -12.83
N GLY A 35 9.31 -3.36 -13.03
CA GLY A 35 9.89 -3.01 -14.31
C GLY A 35 8.89 -2.45 -15.33
N ASN A 36 7.65 -2.91 -15.32
CA ASN A 36 6.56 -2.38 -16.15
C ASN A 36 5.21 -2.77 -15.55
N TYR A 37 4.15 -2.13 -16.06
CA TYR A 37 2.80 -2.33 -15.55
C TYR A 37 2.28 -3.75 -15.82
N ALA A 38 2.66 -4.36 -16.93
CA ALA A 38 2.22 -5.72 -17.25
C ALA A 38 2.70 -6.73 -16.20
N ASN A 39 3.92 -6.57 -15.72
CA ASN A 39 4.46 -7.40 -14.64
C ASN A 39 3.71 -7.19 -13.32
N PHE A 40 3.28 -5.96 -13.05
CA PHE A 40 2.47 -5.68 -11.88
C PHE A 40 1.11 -6.38 -11.97
N VAL A 41 0.47 -6.36 -13.14
CA VAL A 41 -0.80 -7.07 -13.37
C VAL A 41 -0.59 -8.58 -13.13
N LYS A 42 0.50 -9.12 -13.64
CA LYS A 42 0.84 -10.54 -13.42
C LYS A 42 0.99 -10.86 -11.94
N TYR A 43 1.71 -10.02 -11.21
CA TYR A 43 1.88 -10.18 -9.76
C TYR A 43 0.53 -10.08 -9.03
N THR A 44 -0.31 -9.14 -9.45
CA THR A 44 -1.67 -9.00 -8.89
C THR A 44 -2.45 -10.30 -9.03
N GLY A 45 -2.32 -10.96 -10.17
CA GLY A 45 -2.94 -12.26 -10.38
C GLY A 45 -2.40 -13.34 -9.44
N GLN A 46 -1.11 -13.32 -9.16
CA GLN A 46 -0.50 -14.27 -8.23
C GLN A 46 -0.95 -14.02 -6.78
N VAL A 47 -1.01 -12.76 -6.37
CA VAL A 47 -1.45 -12.37 -5.02
C VAL A 47 -2.93 -12.68 -4.83
N ASN A 48 -3.73 -12.56 -5.88
CA ASN A 48 -5.17 -12.77 -5.84
C ASN A 48 -5.56 -14.01 -6.63
N ALA A 49 -4.80 -15.10 -6.45
CA ALA A 49 -5.02 -16.34 -7.18
C ALA A 49 -6.40 -16.96 -6.92
N PHE A 50 -7.04 -16.61 -5.81
CA PHE A 50 -8.38 -17.06 -5.45
C PHE A 50 -9.49 -16.29 -6.19
N MET A 51 -9.15 -15.24 -6.93
CA MET A 51 -10.11 -14.40 -7.65
C MET A 51 -10.23 -14.85 -9.12
N PRO A 52 -11.39 -14.59 -9.76
CA PRO A 52 -11.51 -14.89 -11.19
C PRO A 52 -10.49 -14.15 -12.03
N VAL A 53 -9.98 -14.82 -13.06
CA VAL A 53 -8.93 -14.23 -13.93
C VAL A 53 -9.37 -12.90 -14.55
N TRP A 54 -10.63 -12.80 -14.94
CA TRP A 54 -11.15 -11.58 -15.57
C TRP A 54 -11.14 -10.37 -14.62
N SER A 55 -11.13 -10.60 -13.29
CA SER A 55 -11.14 -9.51 -12.32
C SER A 55 -9.75 -8.90 -12.07
N ILE A 56 -8.70 -9.58 -12.47
CA ILE A 56 -7.33 -9.17 -12.13
C ILE A 56 -6.96 -7.79 -12.70
N PRO A 57 -7.25 -7.46 -13.97
CA PRO A 57 -6.96 -6.10 -14.46
C PRO A 57 -7.68 -5.01 -13.66
N PHE A 58 -8.90 -5.26 -13.22
CA PHE A 58 -9.64 -4.32 -12.36
C PHE A 58 -8.97 -4.15 -11.01
N LEU A 59 -8.54 -5.26 -10.39
CA LEU A 59 -7.86 -5.21 -9.09
C LEU A 59 -6.54 -4.45 -9.21
N ALA A 60 -5.78 -4.71 -10.27
CA ALA A 60 -4.52 -4.01 -10.52
C ALA A 60 -4.73 -2.51 -10.72
N GLY A 61 -5.73 -2.13 -11.50
CA GLY A 61 -6.08 -0.74 -11.73
C GLY A 61 -6.58 -0.05 -10.48
N ALA A 62 -7.46 -0.71 -9.72
CA ALA A 62 -8.00 -0.16 -8.47
C ALA A 62 -6.88 0.05 -7.44
N ALA A 63 -5.98 -0.92 -7.30
CA ALA A 63 -4.84 -0.80 -6.39
C ALA A 63 -3.93 0.35 -6.81
N THR A 64 -3.67 0.50 -8.10
CA THR A 64 -2.83 1.57 -8.63
C THR A 64 -3.41 2.94 -8.33
N VAL A 65 -4.70 3.13 -8.61
CA VAL A 65 -5.38 4.41 -8.34
C VAL A 65 -5.41 4.68 -6.83
N ALA A 66 -5.76 3.68 -6.02
CA ALA A 66 -5.83 3.84 -4.58
C ALA A 66 -4.47 4.22 -3.98
N GLU A 67 -3.41 3.54 -4.38
CA GLU A 67 -2.07 3.83 -3.87
C GLU A 67 -1.58 5.21 -4.31
N LEU A 68 -1.85 5.58 -5.56
CA LEU A 68 -1.45 6.90 -6.05
C LEU A 68 -2.16 8.00 -5.28
N VAL A 69 -3.48 7.90 -5.15
CA VAL A 69 -4.30 8.90 -4.45
C VAL A 69 -3.91 8.97 -2.98
N LEU A 70 -3.86 7.83 -2.30
CA LEU A 70 -3.52 7.79 -0.89
C LEU A 70 -2.09 8.25 -0.64
N GLY A 71 -1.16 7.86 -1.51
CA GLY A 71 0.23 8.31 -1.39
C GLY A 71 0.36 9.82 -1.47
N VAL A 72 -0.30 10.43 -2.45
CA VAL A 72 -0.29 11.90 -2.60
C VAL A 72 -0.95 12.58 -1.40
N LEU A 73 -2.10 12.08 -0.96
CA LEU A 73 -2.82 12.69 0.17
C LEU A 73 -2.06 12.53 1.49
N LEU A 74 -1.37 11.39 1.68
CA LEU A 74 -0.52 11.20 2.86
C LEU A 74 0.62 12.20 2.90
N VAL A 75 1.29 12.39 1.77
CA VAL A 75 2.41 13.34 1.70
C VAL A 75 1.89 14.76 1.89
N ALA A 76 0.77 15.12 1.26
CA ALA A 76 0.17 16.45 1.38
C ALA A 76 -0.41 16.71 2.77
N GLY A 77 -0.80 15.69 3.49
CA GLY A 77 -1.37 15.85 4.84
C GLY A 77 -2.82 16.31 4.84
N VAL A 78 -3.58 15.96 3.80
CA VAL A 78 -5.00 16.32 3.66
C VAL A 78 -5.86 15.19 4.20
N TRP A 79 -6.95 15.51 4.89
CA TRP A 79 -7.92 14.54 5.47
C TRP A 79 -7.23 13.42 6.22
N LYS A 80 -6.30 13.76 7.09
CA LYS A 80 -5.36 12.83 7.73
C LYS A 80 -6.00 11.56 8.27
N ARG A 81 -7.11 11.70 9.01
CA ARG A 81 -7.77 10.54 9.64
C ARG A 81 -8.33 9.58 8.60
N TRP A 82 -9.08 10.11 7.64
CA TRP A 82 -9.76 9.28 6.64
C TRP A 82 -8.76 8.63 5.69
N VAL A 83 -7.74 9.38 5.30
CA VAL A 83 -6.66 8.87 4.46
C VAL A 83 -5.90 7.77 5.19
N ALA A 84 -5.62 7.96 6.48
CA ALA A 84 -4.94 6.93 7.28
C ALA A 84 -5.76 5.66 7.41
N LEU A 85 -7.08 5.79 7.66
CA LEU A 85 -7.96 4.63 7.75
C LEU A 85 -8.07 3.90 6.41
N ALA A 86 -8.20 4.63 5.31
CA ALA A 86 -8.24 4.03 3.96
C ALA A 86 -6.93 3.31 3.65
N SER A 87 -5.80 3.90 4.04
CA SER A 87 -4.47 3.29 3.84
C SER A 87 -4.34 2.00 4.65
N ALA A 88 -4.79 2.01 5.89
CA ALA A 88 -4.78 0.80 6.73
C ALA A 88 -5.64 -0.30 6.11
N ALA A 89 -6.84 0.05 5.64
CA ALA A 89 -7.73 -0.92 4.99
C ALA A 89 -7.08 -1.54 3.75
N LEU A 90 -6.47 -0.71 2.92
CA LEU A 90 -5.79 -1.18 1.71
C LEU A 90 -4.66 -2.14 2.05
N LEU A 91 -3.83 -1.78 3.04
CA LEU A 91 -2.70 -2.61 3.46
C LEU A 91 -3.16 -3.93 4.07
N VAL A 92 -4.23 -3.91 4.88
CA VAL A 92 -4.78 -5.16 5.44
C VAL A 92 -5.31 -6.05 4.32
N MET A 93 -5.96 -5.48 3.31
CA MET A 93 -6.43 -6.24 2.15
C MET A 93 -5.26 -6.87 1.39
N PHE A 94 -4.19 -6.11 1.15
CA PHE A 94 -2.99 -6.63 0.48
C PHE A 94 -2.36 -7.75 1.31
N GLY A 95 -2.17 -7.50 2.60
CA GLY A 95 -1.54 -8.48 3.48
C GLY A 95 -2.34 -9.78 3.57
N THR A 96 -3.66 -9.67 3.64
CA THR A 96 -4.55 -10.82 3.69
C THR A 96 -4.49 -11.62 2.39
N ALA A 97 -4.54 -10.93 1.24
CA ALA A 97 -4.44 -11.59 -0.06
C ALA A 97 -3.09 -12.30 -0.21
N MET A 98 -2.00 -11.66 0.21
CA MET A 98 -0.67 -12.26 0.17
C MET A 98 -0.59 -13.50 1.06
N ALA A 99 -1.17 -13.42 2.27
CA ALA A 99 -1.16 -14.56 3.20
C ALA A 99 -1.94 -15.75 2.64
N ILE A 100 -3.08 -15.50 2.02
CA ILE A 100 -3.89 -16.56 1.41
C ILE A 100 -3.17 -17.20 0.22
N SER A 101 -2.55 -16.39 -0.64
CA SER A 101 -1.97 -16.86 -1.90
C SER A 101 -0.57 -17.45 -1.75
N PHE A 102 0.26 -16.88 -0.85
CA PHE A 102 1.67 -17.28 -0.70
C PHE A 102 2.01 -17.90 0.65
N GLY A 103 1.13 -17.73 1.64
CA GLY A 103 1.37 -18.14 3.01
C GLY A 103 1.62 -16.94 3.91
N PRO A 104 1.45 -17.11 5.25
CA PRO A 104 1.50 -15.98 6.18
C PRO A 104 2.86 -15.28 6.26
N TRP A 105 3.95 -15.97 5.87
CA TRP A 105 5.29 -15.35 5.87
C TRP A 105 5.39 -14.19 4.87
N SER A 106 4.64 -14.22 3.76
CA SER A 106 4.77 -13.22 2.69
C SER A 106 4.48 -11.80 3.15
N PRO A 107 3.31 -11.51 3.76
CA PRO A 107 3.08 -10.14 4.24
C PRO A 107 4.00 -9.77 5.40
N LEU A 108 4.49 -10.74 6.16
CA LEU A 108 5.42 -10.45 7.25
C LEU A 108 6.80 -10.08 6.72
N ASP A 109 7.27 -10.75 5.68
CA ASP A 109 8.55 -10.43 5.04
C ASP A 109 8.57 -9.00 4.48
N TYR A 110 7.44 -8.53 3.97
CA TYR A 110 7.34 -7.18 3.40
C TYR A 110 6.81 -6.14 4.39
N SER A 111 6.63 -6.52 5.65
CA SER A 111 6.18 -5.61 6.70
C SER A 111 4.83 -4.94 6.41
N VAL A 112 3.94 -5.63 5.69
CA VAL A 112 2.65 -5.07 5.28
C VAL A 112 1.78 -4.75 6.50
N PHE A 113 1.72 -5.67 7.47
CA PHE A 113 0.92 -5.44 8.67
C PHE A 113 1.54 -4.41 9.61
N SER A 114 2.88 -4.28 9.60
CA SER A 114 3.54 -3.20 10.33
C SER A 114 3.17 -1.84 9.76
N ALA A 115 3.13 -1.74 8.43
CA ALA A 115 2.70 -0.52 7.75
C ALA A 115 1.21 -0.23 8.04
N ALA A 116 0.37 -1.27 8.04
CA ALA A 116 -1.06 -1.11 8.37
C ALA A 116 -1.22 -0.61 9.81
N ALA A 117 -0.44 -1.13 10.74
CA ALA A 117 -0.47 -0.68 12.14
C ALA A 117 -0.06 0.79 12.25
N ALA A 118 0.97 1.21 11.52
CA ALA A 118 1.37 2.62 11.50
C ALA A 118 0.24 3.51 10.97
N ALA A 119 -0.46 3.06 9.93
CA ALA A 119 -1.60 3.80 9.39
C ALA A 119 -2.74 3.93 10.41
N VAL A 120 -3.03 2.86 11.15
CA VAL A 120 -4.04 2.89 12.22
C VAL A 120 -3.64 3.90 13.29
N LEU A 121 -2.38 3.90 13.69
CA LEU A 121 -1.89 4.86 14.69
C LEU A 121 -2.04 6.30 14.21
N LEU A 122 -1.84 6.55 12.91
CA LEU A 122 -2.05 7.89 12.35
C LEU A 122 -3.51 8.32 12.43
N ALA A 123 -4.45 7.38 12.43
CA ALA A 123 -5.88 7.68 12.48
C ALA A 123 -6.36 7.97 13.90
N VAL A 124 -5.61 7.58 14.93
CA VAL A 124 -6.02 7.76 16.32
C VAL A 124 -5.90 9.25 16.69
N PRO A 125 -6.96 9.85 17.30
CA PRO A 125 -6.89 11.24 17.73
C PRO A 125 -5.83 11.46 18.80
N GLU A 126 -5.09 12.57 18.69
CA GLU A 126 -4.05 12.90 19.68
C GLU A 126 -4.58 13.05 21.10
N LYS A 127 -5.82 13.49 21.24
CA LYS A 127 -6.45 13.71 22.55
C LYS A 127 -6.64 12.44 23.35
N GLN A 128 -6.43 11.28 22.75
CA GLN A 128 -6.59 9.98 23.40
C GLN A 128 -5.41 9.61 24.31
N THR A 129 -4.37 10.37 24.29
CA THR A 129 -3.16 10.09 25.08
C THR A 129 -3.14 10.74 26.44
#